data_d9dea1b11aed975a0e7bdbf3504122af
#
_entry.id   d9dea1b11aed975a0e7bdbf3504122af
#
_cell.length_a   1.000
_cell.length_b   1.000
_cell.length_c   1.000
_cell.angle_alpha   90.00
_cell.angle_beta   90.00
_cell.angle_gamma   90.00
#
_symmetry.space_group_name_H-M   'P 1'
#
loop_
_entity.id
_entity.type
_entity.pdbx_description
1 polymer ?
#
loop_
_entity_poly.entity_id
_entity_poly.type
_entity_poly.pdbx_seq_one_letter_code
_entity_poly.pdbx_strand_id
1 'polypeptide(L)'
;MALRDALVTAGFRGGWAAVRALEEGPALRLVDRAAEVVHRRGGAGVDRMRSNYATVRPDLSDAAVEDLVAEGVRGYLRYWWSVFRLPALAPSTLAASVRLVGDGPARAHLAAGRSVVLFLGHMGDWDLAGAWSQRHFAPVVTVAERLRPEEVFDEFVRFRTGLGLTILPLTGGPPVMPALQGHITDLRGGPFLVPLLSDRDLRRTGVEVDLCGSPARVATGPTVLAASTGAALFPLSIRQASRADGGYGIECIFHDEVVVPRAEGAGRPDPDVIRAATQACIAALGTTIAAEPHQWHMMQPVFTVDLDPARSR
;
A
#
# COMPACT_ATOMS: atom_id res chain seq x y z
N MET A 1 -25.95 -16.09 6.49
CA MET A 1 -24.92 -15.05 6.54
C MET A 1 -23.98 -15.30 7.73
N ALA A 2 -24.44 -15.28 8.97
CA ALA A 2 -23.60 -15.43 10.17
C ALA A 2 -22.72 -16.70 10.22
N LEU A 3 -23.19 -17.87 9.78
CA LEU A 3 -22.40 -19.12 9.82
C LEU A 3 -21.22 -19.08 8.80
N ARG A 4 -21.45 -18.52 7.61
CA ARG A 4 -20.40 -18.35 6.59
C ARG A 4 -19.32 -17.38 7.08
N ASP A 5 -19.74 -16.28 7.72
CA ASP A 5 -18.84 -15.26 8.24
C ASP A 5 -18.03 -15.82 9.43
N ALA A 6 -18.66 -16.61 10.31
CA ALA A 6 -17.96 -17.31 11.38
C ALA A 6 -16.95 -18.34 10.88
N LEU A 7 -17.27 -19.09 9.81
CA LEU A 7 -16.36 -20.04 9.19
C LEU A 7 -15.16 -19.34 8.52
N VAL A 8 -15.39 -18.21 7.86
CA VAL A 8 -14.33 -17.38 7.26
C VAL A 8 -13.39 -16.87 8.35
N THR A 9 -13.95 -16.33 9.43
CA THR A 9 -13.16 -15.82 10.58
C THR A 9 -12.38 -16.93 11.28
N ALA A 10 -13.01 -18.11 11.49
CA ALA A 10 -12.33 -19.26 12.09
C ALA A 10 -11.21 -19.81 11.19
N GLY A 11 -11.46 -19.91 9.87
CA GLY A 11 -10.46 -20.30 8.88
C GLY A 11 -9.28 -19.33 8.83
N PHE A 12 -9.57 -18.03 8.90
CA PHE A 12 -8.57 -16.97 8.96
C PHE A 12 -7.69 -17.09 10.22
N ARG A 13 -8.31 -17.26 11.41
CA ARG A 13 -7.58 -17.45 12.69
C ARG A 13 -6.76 -18.73 12.71
N GLY A 14 -7.30 -19.84 12.22
CA GLY A 14 -6.61 -21.11 12.13
C GLY A 14 -5.41 -21.06 11.17
N GLY A 15 -5.58 -20.46 10.01
CA GLY A 15 -4.50 -20.20 9.05
C GLY A 15 -3.40 -19.32 9.64
N TRP A 16 -3.77 -18.28 10.37
CA TRP A 16 -2.85 -17.40 11.08
C TRP A 16 -1.99 -18.14 12.11
N ALA A 17 -2.60 -19.00 12.94
CA ALA A 17 -1.88 -19.80 13.92
C ALA A 17 -0.91 -20.81 13.26
N ALA A 18 -1.35 -21.48 12.20
CA ALA A 18 -0.54 -22.45 11.47
C ALA A 18 0.68 -21.80 10.80
N VAL A 19 0.51 -20.62 10.16
CA VAL A 19 1.59 -19.88 9.51
C VAL A 19 2.67 -19.44 10.50
N ARG A 20 2.28 -19.09 11.73
CA ARG A 20 3.24 -18.70 12.79
C ARG A 20 4.10 -19.85 13.29
N ALA A 21 3.61 -21.08 13.22
CA ALA A 21 4.29 -22.25 13.73
C ALA A 21 5.38 -22.82 12.79
N LEU A 22 5.37 -22.42 11.52
CA LEU A 22 6.31 -22.91 10.51
C LEU A 22 7.57 -22.01 10.42
N GLU A 23 8.71 -22.66 10.24
CA GLU A 23 9.94 -21.95 9.85
C GLU A 23 9.77 -21.26 8.48
N GLU A 24 10.50 -20.18 8.26
CA GLU A 24 10.37 -19.31 7.10
C GLU A 24 10.54 -20.06 5.76
N GLY A 25 11.62 -20.82 5.62
CA GLY A 25 11.91 -21.50 4.34
C GLY A 25 10.85 -22.52 3.93
N PRO A 26 10.48 -23.49 4.80
CA PRO A 26 9.38 -24.43 4.51
C PRO A 26 8.03 -23.73 4.27
N ALA A 27 7.73 -22.67 5.02
CA ALA A 27 6.50 -21.91 4.85
C ALA A 27 6.43 -21.23 3.47
N LEU A 28 7.51 -20.57 3.05
CA LEU A 28 7.58 -19.92 1.72
C LEU A 28 7.41 -20.93 0.60
N ARG A 29 8.02 -22.11 0.69
CA ARG A 29 7.80 -23.17 -0.31
C ARG A 29 6.34 -23.62 -0.41
N LEU A 30 5.65 -23.68 0.72
CA LEU A 30 4.22 -24.02 0.75
C LEU A 30 3.37 -22.90 0.14
N VAL A 31 3.68 -21.65 0.46
CA VAL A 31 3.04 -20.45 -0.10
C VAL A 31 3.23 -20.40 -1.61
N ASP A 32 4.43 -20.68 -2.10
CA ASP A 32 4.74 -20.70 -3.54
C ASP A 32 3.93 -21.79 -4.28
N ARG A 33 3.80 -22.99 -3.69
CA ARG A 33 2.93 -24.05 -4.26
C ARG A 33 1.45 -23.65 -4.25
N ALA A 34 1.00 -22.99 -3.18
CA ALA A 34 -0.36 -22.44 -3.13
C ALA A 34 -0.58 -21.37 -4.20
N ALA A 35 0.41 -20.53 -4.46
CA ALA A 35 0.37 -19.52 -5.52
C ALA A 35 0.23 -20.14 -6.91
N GLU A 36 0.96 -21.21 -7.20
CA GLU A 36 0.82 -21.96 -8.46
C GLU A 36 -0.60 -22.52 -8.64
N VAL A 37 -1.22 -23.01 -7.56
CA VAL A 37 -2.60 -23.50 -7.60
C VAL A 37 -3.59 -22.37 -7.84
N VAL A 38 -3.42 -21.24 -7.14
CA VAL A 38 -4.27 -20.04 -7.31
C VAL A 38 -4.16 -19.49 -8.73
N HIS A 39 -2.93 -19.33 -9.24
CA HIS A 39 -2.67 -18.87 -10.60
C HIS A 39 -3.33 -19.79 -11.64
N ARG A 40 -3.14 -21.11 -11.55
CA ARG A 40 -3.75 -22.08 -12.47
C ARG A 40 -5.27 -22.12 -12.42
N ARG A 41 -5.86 -21.90 -11.24
CA ARG A 41 -7.34 -21.81 -11.10
C ARG A 41 -7.89 -20.53 -11.70
N GLY A 42 -7.09 -19.48 -11.76
CA GLY A 42 -7.53 -18.17 -12.22
C GLY A 42 -8.57 -17.53 -11.29
N GLY A 43 -9.43 -16.72 -11.88
CA GLY A 43 -10.51 -16.02 -11.21
C GLY A 43 -10.42 -14.50 -11.39
N ALA A 44 -11.49 -13.78 -11.05
CA ALA A 44 -11.64 -12.36 -11.38
C ALA A 44 -10.46 -11.47 -10.92
N GLY A 45 -9.84 -11.77 -9.78
CA GLY A 45 -8.67 -11.03 -9.30
C GLY A 45 -7.43 -11.28 -10.15
N VAL A 46 -7.16 -12.54 -10.51
CA VAL A 46 -6.03 -12.93 -11.37
C VAL A 46 -6.23 -12.37 -12.79
N ASP A 47 -7.45 -12.46 -13.33
CA ASP A 47 -7.77 -11.91 -14.65
C ASP A 47 -7.62 -10.38 -14.68
N ARG A 48 -7.99 -9.71 -13.59
CA ARG A 48 -7.78 -8.26 -13.45
C ARG A 48 -6.30 -7.91 -13.34
N MET A 49 -5.51 -8.66 -12.58
CA MET A 49 -4.06 -8.49 -12.50
C MET A 49 -3.43 -8.63 -13.89
N ARG A 50 -3.84 -9.64 -14.67
CA ARG A 50 -3.40 -9.86 -16.06
C ARG A 50 -3.72 -8.66 -16.94
N SER A 51 -4.96 -8.16 -16.90
CA SER A 51 -5.37 -6.96 -17.66
C SER A 51 -4.55 -5.73 -17.28
N ASN A 52 -4.34 -5.51 -15.98
CA ASN A 52 -3.54 -4.39 -15.50
C ASN A 52 -2.07 -4.49 -15.96
N TYR A 53 -1.46 -5.69 -15.89
CA TYR A 53 -0.07 -5.88 -16.31
C TYR A 53 0.09 -5.73 -17.82
N ALA A 54 -0.84 -6.26 -18.62
CA ALA A 54 -0.84 -6.05 -20.07
C ALA A 54 -0.98 -4.56 -20.44
N THR A 55 -1.74 -3.80 -19.66
CA THR A 55 -1.89 -2.34 -19.88
C THR A 55 -0.61 -1.58 -19.58
N VAL A 56 0.11 -1.91 -18.49
CA VAL A 56 1.36 -1.21 -18.14
C VAL A 56 2.56 -1.70 -18.96
N ARG A 57 2.47 -2.88 -19.58
CA ARG A 57 3.52 -3.47 -20.42
C ARG A 57 2.97 -3.96 -21.78
N PRO A 58 2.46 -3.00 -22.61
CA PRO A 58 1.91 -3.36 -23.92
C PRO A 58 2.96 -3.88 -24.92
N ASP A 59 4.23 -3.79 -24.55
CA ASP A 59 5.37 -4.29 -25.32
C ASP A 59 5.60 -5.81 -25.14
N LEU A 60 4.98 -6.44 -24.15
CA LEU A 60 5.17 -7.84 -23.83
C LEU A 60 4.17 -8.75 -24.58
N SER A 61 4.61 -9.97 -24.88
CA SER A 61 3.71 -11.02 -25.36
C SER A 61 2.78 -11.52 -24.24
N ASP A 62 1.65 -12.12 -24.62
CA ASP A 62 0.70 -12.73 -23.67
C ASP A 62 1.39 -13.74 -22.74
N ALA A 63 2.35 -14.53 -23.27
CA ALA A 63 3.11 -15.49 -22.48
C ALA A 63 3.99 -14.80 -21.43
N ALA A 64 4.66 -13.70 -21.79
CA ALA A 64 5.48 -12.93 -20.85
C ALA A 64 4.62 -12.23 -19.79
N VAL A 65 3.44 -11.75 -20.17
CA VAL A 65 2.47 -11.21 -19.20
C VAL A 65 2.00 -12.29 -18.25
N GLU A 66 1.75 -13.51 -18.74
CA GLU A 66 1.32 -14.64 -17.90
C GLU A 66 2.39 -15.04 -16.88
N ASP A 67 3.66 -15.04 -17.27
CA ASP A 67 4.79 -15.26 -16.34
C ASP A 67 4.81 -14.18 -15.24
N LEU A 68 4.61 -12.91 -15.59
CA LEU A 68 4.50 -11.82 -14.61
C LEU A 68 3.29 -11.99 -13.68
N VAL A 69 2.16 -12.47 -14.19
CA VAL A 69 0.97 -12.75 -13.37
C VAL A 69 1.24 -13.87 -12.38
N ALA A 70 1.93 -14.94 -12.80
CA ALA A 70 2.33 -16.02 -11.90
C ALA A 70 3.22 -15.49 -10.75
N GLU A 71 4.20 -14.63 -11.08
CA GLU A 71 5.06 -13.98 -10.08
C GLU A 71 4.25 -13.02 -9.18
N GLY A 72 3.32 -12.24 -9.74
CA GLY A 72 2.46 -11.33 -9.00
C GLY A 72 1.56 -12.04 -8.01
N VAL A 73 0.95 -13.16 -8.39
CA VAL A 73 0.16 -14.02 -7.49
C VAL A 73 1.05 -14.59 -6.38
N ARG A 74 2.27 -15.01 -6.71
CA ARG A 74 3.25 -15.49 -5.73
C ARG A 74 3.61 -14.37 -4.74
N GLY A 75 3.94 -13.18 -5.22
CA GLY A 75 4.24 -12.01 -4.41
C GLY A 75 3.08 -11.64 -3.48
N TYR A 76 1.85 -11.64 -3.98
CA TYR A 76 0.66 -11.35 -3.19
C TYR A 76 0.41 -12.36 -2.07
N LEU A 77 0.62 -13.66 -2.31
CA LEU A 77 0.48 -14.67 -1.26
C LEU A 77 1.63 -14.61 -0.24
N ARG A 78 2.86 -14.27 -0.66
CA ARG A 78 3.98 -14.02 0.25
C ARG A 78 3.73 -12.79 1.12
N TYR A 79 3.11 -11.72 0.59
CA TYR A 79 2.66 -10.57 1.38
C TYR A 79 1.70 -11.02 2.50
N TRP A 80 0.66 -11.80 2.18
CA TRP A 80 -0.27 -12.30 3.19
C TRP A 80 0.40 -13.19 4.24
N TRP A 81 1.30 -14.05 3.80
CA TRP A 81 2.10 -14.86 4.72
C TRP A 81 2.93 -13.98 5.67
N SER A 82 3.58 -12.94 5.16
CA SER A 82 4.35 -11.99 5.96
C SER A 82 3.46 -11.27 6.98
N VAL A 83 2.32 -10.74 6.54
CA VAL A 83 1.33 -10.09 7.43
C VAL A 83 0.96 -11.00 8.61
N PHE A 84 0.72 -12.28 8.36
CA PHE A 84 0.35 -13.22 9.41
C PHE A 84 1.50 -13.51 10.39
N ARG A 85 2.74 -13.45 9.94
CA ARG A 85 3.93 -13.66 10.78
C ARG A 85 4.38 -12.41 11.54
N LEU A 86 4.07 -11.25 11.03
CA LEU A 86 4.61 -9.97 11.48
C LEU A 86 4.55 -9.77 13.01
N PRO A 87 3.45 -10.12 13.74
CA PRO A 87 3.40 -9.98 15.20
C PRO A 87 4.36 -10.91 15.98
N ALA A 88 4.84 -11.96 15.32
CA ALA A 88 5.76 -12.94 15.92
C ALA A 88 7.21 -12.75 15.51
N LEU A 89 7.50 -11.77 14.63
CA LEU A 89 8.87 -11.49 14.21
C LEU A 89 9.71 -10.98 15.38
N ALA A 90 10.90 -11.57 15.55
CA ALA A 90 11.87 -11.03 16.47
C ALA A 90 12.29 -9.60 16.08
N PRO A 91 12.55 -8.70 17.04
CA PRO A 91 12.94 -7.33 16.73
C PRO A 91 14.17 -7.23 15.80
N SER A 92 15.12 -8.12 15.93
CA SER A 92 16.31 -8.19 15.06
C SER A 92 15.96 -8.60 13.63
N THR A 93 15.04 -9.55 13.46
CA THR A 93 14.54 -9.96 12.15
C THR A 93 13.77 -8.81 11.48
N LEU A 94 12.88 -8.14 12.22
CA LEU A 94 12.17 -6.97 11.71
C LEU A 94 13.16 -5.89 11.26
N ALA A 95 14.15 -5.55 12.08
CA ALA A 95 15.17 -4.55 11.74
C ALA A 95 15.93 -4.89 10.46
N ALA A 96 16.26 -6.18 10.25
CA ALA A 96 16.98 -6.66 9.07
C ALA A 96 16.09 -6.82 7.81
N SER A 97 14.76 -6.75 7.96
CA SER A 97 13.81 -7.06 6.87
C SER A 97 13.53 -5.90 5.93
N VAL A 98 13.98 -4.69 6.25
CA VAL A 98 13.70 -3.50 5.42
C VAL A 98 14.99 -2.79 5.05
N ARG A 99 15.17 -2.58 3.75
CA ARG A 99 16.21 -1.72 3.18
C ARG A 99 15.57 -0.45 2.64
N LEU A 100 16.17 0.70 2.96
CA LEU A 100 15.71 1.99 2.44
C LEU A 100 16.65 2.49 1.34
N VAL A 101 16.08 3.13 0.34
CA VAL A 101 16.78 3.80 -0.75
C VAL A 101 16.20 5.20 -0.91
N GLY A 102 17.05 6.23 -0.94
CA GLY A 102 16.63 7.61 -1.18
C GLY A 102 15.94 8.31 0.00
N ASP A 103 15.98 7.75 1.20
CA ASP A 103 15.24 8.24 2.37
C ASP A 103 15.83 9.51 3.04
N GLY A 104 17.00 9.98 2.61
CA GLY A 104 17.69 11.15 3.19
C GLY A 104 16.81 12.41 3.30
N PRO A 105 16.18 12.89 2.23
CA PRO A 105 15.29 14.06 2.28
C PRO A 105 14.12 13.88 3.25
N ALA A 106 13.46 12.71 3.27
CA ALA A 106 12.36 12.43 4.19
C ALA A 106 12.84 12.45 5.66
N ARG A 107 14.02 11.89 5.95
CA ARG A 107 14.64 11.99 7.28
C ARG A 107 14.95 13.42 7.67
N ALA A 108 15.42 14.26 6.74
CA ALA A 108 15.70 15.65 7.00
C ALA A 108 14.41 16.42 7.41
N HIS A 109 13.28 16.14 6.75
CA HIS A 109 11.99 16.71 7.15
C HIS A 109 11.58 16.28 8.57
N LEU A 110 11.66 14.98 8.87
CA LEU A 110 11.33 14.45 10.20
C LEU A 110 12.25 15.03 11.29
N ALA A 111 13.55 15.12 11.02
CA ALA A 111 14.52 15.70 11.95
C ALA A 111 14.27 17.20 12.20
N ALA A 112 13.70 17.91 11.22
CA ALA A 112 13.25 19.31 11.36
C ALA A 112 11.87 19.44 12.03
N GLY A 113 11.30 18.35 12.59
CA GLY A 113 10.00 18.35 13.26
C GLY A 113 8.81 18.41 12.28
N ARG A 114 9.01 18.12 11.00
CA ARG A 114 7.95 18.15 9.98
C ARG A 114 7.49 16.73 9.63
N SER A 115 6.19 16.51 9.63
CA SER A 115 5.59 15.25 9.21
C SER A 115 5.80 15.01 7.72
N VAL A 116 5.83 13.73 7.33
CA VAL A 116 6.01 13.28 5.96
C VAL A 116 4.81 12.45 5.52
N VAL A 117 4.20 12.82 4.40
CA VAL A 117 3.14 12.06 3.75
C VAL A 117 3.78 11.18 2.67
N LEU A 118 3.43 9.91 2.66
CA LEU A 118 3.88 8.98 1.63
C LEU A 118 2.71 8.63 0.70
N PHE A 119 2.92 8.83 -0.60
CA PHE A 119 2.02 8.37 -1.65
C PHE A 119 2.42 6.94 -2.04
N LEU A 120 1.60 5.96 -1.70
CA LEU A 120 1.89 4.54 -1.93
C LEU A 120 1.01 3.93 -3.01
N GLY A 121 1.56 2.91 -3.69
CA GLY A 121 0.81 1.91 -4.43
C GLY A 121 0.61 0.62 -3.63
N HIS A 122 -0.33 -0.23 -4.07
CA HIS A 122 -0.50 -1.59 -3.53
C HIS A 122 0.65 -2.48 -4.00
N MET A 123 1.86 -2.20 -3.51
CA MET A 123 3.11 -2.81 -3.95
C MET A 123 3.86 -3.46 -2.79
N GLY A 124 4.51 -4.58 -3.06
CA GLY A 124 5.40 -5.24 -2.09
C GLY A 124 4.70 -5.62 -0.78
N ASP A 125 5.23 -5.16 0.36
CA ASP A 125 4.68 -5.45 1.69
C ASP A 125 4.64 -4.17 2.54
N TRP A 126 3.55 -3.43 2.42
CA TRP A 126 3.34 -2.17 3.13
C TRP A 126 3.07 -2.35 4.64
N ASP A 127 2.59 -3.52 5.08
CA ASP A 127 2.40 -3.79 6.51
C ASP A 127 3.74 -4.01 7.22
N LEU A 128 4.68 -4.72 6.59
CA LEU A 128 6.06 -4.86 7.07
C LEU A 128 6.78 -3.51 7.07
N ALA A 129 6.63 -2.72 6.01
CA ALA A 129 7.19 -1.37 5.94
C ALA A 129 6.64 -0.47 7.06
N GLY A 130 5.33 -0.52 7.33
CA GLY A 130 4.68 0.23 8.40
C GLY A 130 5.17 -0.17 9.78
N ALA A 131 5.23 -1.47 10.08
CA ALA A 131 5.71 -2.00 11.35
C ALA A 131 7.18 -1.66 11.61
N TRP A 132 8.01 -1.73 10.57
CA TRP A 132 9.41 -1.33 10.64
C TRP A 132 9.54 0.19 10.88
N SER A 133 8.81 0.98 10.09
CA SER A 133 8.85 2.44 10.19
C SER A 133 8.44 2.96 11.56
N GLN A 134 7.41 2.38 12.17
CA GLN A 134 6.96 2.71 13.51
C GLN A 134 8.09 2.60 14.57
N ARG A 135 9.02 1.68 14.37
CA ARG A 135 10.11 1.41 15.34
C ARG A 135 11.44 2.08 14.99
N HIS A 136 11.69 2.32 13.69
CA HIS A 136 13.03 2.68 13.20
C HIS A 136 13.05 3.99 12.38
N PHE A 137 11.91 4.57 12.06
CA PHE A 137 11.84 5.74 11.21
C PHE A 137 11.07 6.91 11.86
N ALA A 138 9.76 6.76 12.05
CA ALA A 138 8.90 7.74 12.74
C ALA A 138 7.57 7.08 13.13
N PRO A 139 6.82 7.64 14.10
CA PRO A 139 5.45 7.21 14.40
C PRO A 139 4.57 7.22 13.16
N VAL A 140 3.81 6.13 12.94
CA VAL A 140 3.01 5.93 11.74
C VAL A 140 1.54 6.18 12.04
N VAL A 141 0.91 7.04 11.23
CA VAL A 141 -0.54 7.25 11.19
C VAL A 141 -1.04 6.92 9.80
N THR A 142 -1.98 6.01 9.67
CA THR A 142 -2.53 5.63 8.36
C THR A 142 -4.03 5.37 8.42
N VAL A 143 -4.62 5.09 7.27
CA VAL A 143 -6.04 4.78 7.14
C VAL A 143 -6.26 3.32 6.83
N ALA A 144 -7.39 2.77 7.26
CA ALA A 144 -7.83 1.44 6.86
C ALA A 144 -9.22 1.49 6.21
N GLU A 145 -9.34 0.82 5.06
CA GLU A 145 -10.64 0.57 4.44
C GLU A 145 -11.43 -0.42 5.28
N ARG A 146 -12.72 -0.15 5.49
CA ARG A 146 -13.60 -1.03 6.25
C ARG A 146 -13.93 -2.27 5.43
N LEU A 147 -13.32 -3.37 5.79
CA LEU A 147 -13.53 -4.68 5.17
C LEU A 147 -14.84 -5.32 5.65
N ARG A 148 -15.37 -6.24 4.88
CA ARG A 148 -16.49 -7.11 5.28
C ARG A 148 -16.03 -8.57 5.25
N PRO A 149 -16.40 -9.42 6.25
CA PRO A 149 -17.16 -9.09 7.46
C PRO A 149 -16.42 -8.13 8.40
N GLU A 150 -17.18 -7.43 9.25
CA GLU A 150 -16.63 -6.40 10.15
C GLU A 150 -15.63 -6.97 11.15
N GLU A 151 -15.81 -8.21 11.59
CA GLU A 151 -14.90 -8.93 12.48
C GLU A 151 -13.49 -9.05 11.87
N VAL A 152 -13.38 -9.20 10.56
CA VAL A 152 -12.09 -9.21 9.85
C VAL A 152 -11.44 -7.83 9.89
N PHE A 153 -12.22 -6.77 9.70
CA PHE A 153 -11.73 -5.40 9.83
C PHE A 153 -11.20 -5.13 11.24
N ASP A 154 -11.96 -5.51 12.27
CA ASP A 154 -11.57 -5.33 13.68
C ASP A 154 -10.30 -6.12 14.02
N GLU A 155 -10.12 -7.32 13.46
CA GLU A 155 -8.88 -8.09 13.61
C GLU A 155 -7.69 -7.37 12.97
N PHE A 156 -7.86 -6.81 11.77
CA PHE A 156 -6.80 -6.03 11.11
C PHE A 156 -6.45 -4.75 11.86
N VAL A 157 -7.44 -4.02 12.36
CA VAL A 157 -7.19 -2.82 13.18
C VAL A 157 -6.45 -3.20 14.45
N ARG A 158 -6.90 -4.24 15.19
CA ARG A 158 -6.21 -4.73 16.38
C ARG A 158 -4.78 -5.18 16.08
N PHE A 159 -4.59 -5.89 14.97
CA PHE A 159 -3.28 -6.33 14.51
C PHE A 159 -2.34 -5.13 14.31
N ARG A 160 -2.73 -4.14 13.48
CA ARG A 160 -1.90 -2.96 13.18
C ARG A 160 -1.67 -2.06 14.40
N THR A 161 -2.70 -1.89 15.24
CA THR A 161 -2.57 -1.16 16.50
C THR A 161 -1.62 -1.87 17.48
N GLY A 162 -1.65 -3.22 17.50
CA GLY A 162 -0.70 -4.03 18.27
C GLY A 162 0.75 -3.90 17.81
N LEU A 163 0.99 -3.48 16.57
CA LEU A 163 2.33 -3.11 16.06
C LEU A 163 2.74 -1.69 16.42
N GLY A 164 1.85 -0.92 17.06
CA GLY A 164 2.07 0.48 17.48
C GLY A 164 1.58 1.52 16.49
N LEU A 165 0.97 1.13 15.36
CA LEU A 165 0.47 2.07 14.35
C LEU A 165 -0.83 2.73 14.83
N THR A 166 -1.01 4.00 14.48
CA THR A 166 -2.30 4.70 14.62
C THR A 166 -3.13 4.48 13.36
N ILE A 167 -4.27 3.80 13.49
CA ILE A 167 -5.14 3.43 12.37
C ILE A 167 -6.43 4.23 12.44
N LEU A 168 -6.72 4.99 11.40
CA LEU A 168 -7.97 5.74 11.25
C LEU A 168 -8.90 5.02 10.28
N PRO A 169 -10.16 4.69 10.68
CA PRO A 169 -11.10 4.04 9.76
C PRO A 169 -11.51 5.03 8.65
N LEU A 170 -11.44 4.57 7.40
CA LEU A 170 -11.78 5.40 6.24
C LEU A 170 -13.28 5.70 6.17
N THR A 171 -14.13 4.83 6.74
CA THR A 171 -15.60 4.96 6.82
C THR A 171 -16.11 4.53 8.19
N GLY A 172 -17.28 5.05 8.58
CA GLY A 172 -17.93 4.67 9.85
C GLY A 172 -17.29 5.25 11.10
N GLY A 173 -16.42 6.26 10.96
CA GLY A 173 -15.81 7.05 12.02
C GLY A 173 -15.90 8.55 11.74
N PRO A 174 -15.17 9.37 12.51
CA PRO A 174 -14.99 10.79 12.21
C PRO A 174 -14.46 11.01 10.79
N PRO A 175 -14.66 12.18 10.18
CA PRO A 175 -14.07 12.49 8.87
C PRO A 175 -12.56 12.31 8.89
N VAL A 176 -12.04 11.41 8.04
CA VAL A 176 -10.65 10.95 8.10
C VAL A 176 -9.64 12.06 7.78
N MET A 177 -9.96 12.95 6.83
CA MET A 177 -9.04 14.03 6.43
C MET A 177 -8.77 15.02 7.58
N PRO A 178 -9.79 15.58 8.28
CA PRO A 178 -9.56 16.39 9.48
C PRO A 178 -8.79 15.67 10.58
N ALA A 179 -9.02 14.37 10.78
CA ALA A 179 -8.28 13.59 11.76
C ALA A 179 -6.79 13.46 11.39
N LEU A 180 -6.47 13.17 10.11
CA LEU A 180 -5.08 13.15 9.62
C LEU A 180 -4.42 14.53 9.75
N GLN A 181 -5.13 15.60 9.36
CA GLN A 181 -4.64 16.97 9.53
C GLN A 181 -4.32 17.29 11.00
N GLY A 182 -5.20 16.87 11.91
CA GLY A 182 -4.99 17.04 13.35
C GLY A 182 -3.71 16.39 13.84
N HIS A 183 -3.41 15.15 13.43
CA HIS A 183 -2.15 14.49 13.78
C HIS A 183 -0.92 15.22 13.24
N ILE A 184 -0.97 15.73 11.99
CA ILE A 184 0.16 16.46 11.39
C ILE A 184 0.39 17.83 12.05
N THR A 185 -0.67 18.53 12.46
CA THR A 185 -0.58 19.91 12.99
C THR A 185 -0.40 19.96 14.49
N ASP A 186 -0.92 19.00 15.25
CA ASP A 186 -0.86 18.99 16.71
C ASP A 186 0.52 18.60 17.26
N LEU A 187 1.34 17.86 16.49
CA LEU A 187 2.70 17.43 16.83
C LEU A 187 2.89 16.83 18.25
N ARG A 188 1.81 16.61 19.01
CA ARG A 188 1.85 15.91 20.28
C ARG A 188 2.13 14.44 20.05
N GLY A 189 3.38 14.07 20.05
CA GLY A 189 3.87 12.73 19.72
C GLY A 189 4.97 12.73 18.67
N GLY A 190 5.38 13.92 18.22
CA GLY A 190 6.46 14.14 17.25
C GLY A 190 5.96 14.27 15.81
N PRO A 191 6.85 14.42 14.85
CA PRO A 191 6.51 14.35 13.45
C PRO A 191 6.08 12.92 13.09
N PHE A 192 5.02 12.81 12.27
CA PHE A 192 4.45 11.53 11.84
C PHE A 192 4.84 11.18 10.41
N LEU A 193 4.95 9.89 10.15
CA LEU A 193 4.94 9.31 8.82
C LEU A 193 3.50 8.91 8.49
N VAL A 194 2.96 9.41 7.36
CA VAL A 194 1.57 9.20 6.98
C VAL A 194 1.50 8.47 5.63
N PRO A 195 1.66 7.13 5.59
CA PRO A 195 1.55 6.34 4.39
C PRO A 195 0.08 6.16 3.98
N LEU A 196 -0.24 6.47 2.72
CA LEU A 196 -1.58 6.34 2.15
C LEU A 196 -1.53 5.63 0.80
N LEU A 197 -2.20 4.49 0.68
CA LEU A 197 -2.37 3.77 -0.59
C LEU A 197 -3.32 4.59 -1.49
N SER A 198 -2.84 5.01 -2.65
CA SER A 198 -3.55 5.99 -3.48
C SER A 198 -3.50 5.70 -4.98
N ASP A 199 -3.00 4.54 -5.39
CA ASP A 199 -2.89 4.10 -6.77
C ASP A 199 -4.22 3.63 -7.40
N ARG A 200 -5.33 3.77 -6.68
CA ARG A 200 -6.71 3.54 -7.17
C ARG A 200 -7.72 4.43 -6.46
N ASP A 201 -8.85 4.71 -7.11
CA ASP A 201 -9.98 5.44 -6.51
C ASP A 201 -11.12 4.52 -6.13
N LEU A 202 -11.41 4.45 -4.83
CA LEU A 202 -12.54 3.70 -4.28
C LEU A 202 -13.83 4.52 -4.20
N ARG A 203 -13.74 5.88 -4.25
CA ARG A 203 -14.80 6.78 -3.81
C ARG A 203 -15.38 7.68 -4.89
N ARG A 204 -14.95 7.59 -6.13
CA ARG A 204 -15.33 8.50 -7.23
C ARG A 204 -14.86 9.95 -7.04
N THR A 205 -14.03 10.24 -6.05
CA THR A 205 -13.49 11.58 -5.77
C THR A 205 -12.05 11.73 -6.26
N GLY A 206 -11.52 10.70 -6.87
CA GLY A 206 -10.19 10.67 -7.45
C GLY A 206 -10.09 11.49 -8.74
N VAL A 207 -8.85 11.67 -9.17
CA VAL A 207 -8.53 12.36 -10.42
C VAL A 207 -8.08 11.36 -11.47
N GLU A 208 -8.30 11.72 -12.73
CA GLU A 208 -7.71 11.01 -13.86
C GLU A 208 -6.28 11.47 -14.06
N VAL A 209 -5.40 10.49 -14.23
CA VAL A 209 -3.95 10.64 -14.44
C VAL A 209 -3.48 9.66 -15.50
N ASP A 210 -2.31 9.91 -16.04
CA ASP A 210 -1.60 8.93 -16.87
C ASP A 210 -0.79 7.99 -15.98
N LEU A 211 -1.02 6.68 -16.09
CA LEU A 211 -0.22 5.62 -15.48
C LEU A 211 0.34 4.74 -16.59
N CYS A 212 1.64 4.83 -16.83
CA CYS A 212 2.35 4.06 -17.85
C CYS A 212 1.75 4.23 -19.26
N GLY A 213 1.34 5.45 -19.64
CA GLY A 213 0.76 5.75 -20.94
C GLY A 213 -0.74 5.45 -21.08
N SER A 214 -1.42 5.09 -20.00
CA SER A 214 -2.85 4.77 -19.99
C SER A 214 -3.62 5.59 -18.96
N PRO A 215 -4.83 6.10 -19.29
CA PRO A 215 -5.65 6.85 -18.34
C PRO A 215 -6.09 5.97 -17.18
N ALA A 216 -5.80 6.41 -15.96
CA ALA A 216 -6.13 5.72 -14.71
C ALA A 216 -6.82 6.68 -13.74
N ARG A 217 -7.67 6.16 -12.84
CA ARG A 217 -8.30 6.96 -11.80
C ARG A 217 -7.75 6.60 -10.44
N VAL A 218 -7.18 7.60 -9.74
CA VAL A 218 -6.45 7.41 -8.49
C VAL A 218 -6.93 8.37 -7.41
N ALA A 219 -6.70 8.01 -6.13
CA ALA A 219 -7.09 8.82 -5.00
C ALA A 219 -6.13 9.99 -4.78
N THR A 220 -6.67 11.14 -4.34
CA THR A 220 -5.92 12.38 -4.10
C THR A 220 -5.59 12.63 -2.62
N GLY A 221 -5.91 11.66 -1.74
CA GLY A 221 -5.74 11.84 -0.29
C GLY A 221 -4.38 12.40 0.15
N PRO A 222 -3.25 11.81 -0.27
CA PRO A 222 -1.92 12.30 0.11
C PRO A 222 -1.64 13.72 -0.36
N THR A 223 -1.96 14.04 -1.61
CA THR A 223 -1.70 15.36 -2.21
C THR A 223 -2.57 16.44 -1.56
N VAL A 224 -3.85 16.16 -1.28
CA VAL A 224 -4.74 17.05 -0.52
C VAL A 224 -4.22 17.26 0.90
N LEU A 225 -3.74 16.20 1.56
CA LEU A 225 -3.19 16.29 2.91
C LEU A 225 -1.92 17.15 2.93
N ALA A 226 -1.01 16.94 1.99
CA ALA A 226 0.20 17.75 1.86
C ALA A 226 -0.13 19.23 1.59
N ALA A 227 -1.02 19.52 0.63
CA ALA A 227 -1.45 20.89 0.32
C ALA A 227 -2.10 21.60 1.50
N SER A 228 -2.92 20.89 2.30
CA SER A 228 -3.62 21.50 3.42
C SER A 228 -2.74 21.72 4.66
N THR A 229 -1.70 20.90 4.86
CA THR A 229 -0.88 20.95 6.08
C THR A 229 0.51 21.54 5.85
N GLY A 230 1.02 21.53 4.61
CA GLY A 230 2.40 21.84 4.28
C GLY A 230 3.39 20.72 4.63
N ALA A 231 2.89 19.50 4.91
CA ALA A 231 3.73 18.34 5.09
C ALA A 231 4.45 17.97 3.78
N ALA A 232 5.67 17.44 3.89
CA ALA A 232 6.42 16.97 2.73
C ALA A 232 5.75 15.73 2.10
N LEU A 233 5.73 15.65 0.78
CA LEU A 233 5.09 14.55 0.04
C LEU A 233 6.14 13.77 -0.75
N PHE A 234 6.22 12.46 -0.49
CA PHE A 234 7.09 11.56 -1.22
C PHE A 234 6.30 10.40 -1.82
N PRO A 235 6.42 10.13 -3.12
CA PRO A 235 6.05 8.83 -3.66
C PRO A 235 7.01 7.77 -3.10
N LEU A 236 6.46 6.60 -2.72
CA LEU A 236 7.25 5.50 -2.19
C LEU A 236 6.84 4.20 -2.88
N SER A 237 7.78 3.56 -3.55
CA SER A 237 7.63 2.20 -4.06
C SER A 237 8.15 1.20 -3.04
N ILE A 238 7.41 0.11 -2.85
CA ILE A 238 7.83 -1.00 -2.00
C ILE A 238 7.92 -2.24 -2.86
N ARG A 239 9.04 -2.95 -2.80
CA ARG A 239 9.22 -4.23 -3.49
C ARG A 239 9.71 -5.32 -2.55
N GLN A 240 9.27 -6.53 -2.79
CA GLN A 240 9.79 -7.69 -2.07
C GLN A 240 11.26 -7.92 -2.47
N ALA A 241 12.08 -8.21 -1.48
CA ALA A 241 13.50 -8.45 -1.66
C ALA A 241 13.97 -9.51 -0.67
N SER A 242 15.15 -10.06 -0.89
CA SER A 242 15.76 -10.95 0.09
C SER A 242 16.56 -10.15 1.12
N ARG A 243 16.48 -10.57 2.38
CA ARG A 243 17.40 -10.13 3.42
C ARG A 243 18.82 -10.64 3.13
N ALA A 244 19.80 -10.09 3.82
CA ALA A 244 21.21 -10.52 3.70
C ALA A 244 21.43 -12.00 4.07
N ASP A 245 20.59 -12.56 4.95
CA ASP A 245 20.60 -13.97 5.33
C ASP A 245 19.81 -14.89 4.38
N GLY A 246 19.29 -14.34 3.27
CA GLY A 246 18.48 -15.05 2.29
C GLY A 246 17.00 -15.15 2.64
N GLY A 247 16.55 -14.63 3.80
CA GLY A 247 15.15 -14.62 4.20
C GLY A 247 14.32 -13.54 3.50
N TYR A 248 13.03 -13.51 3.79
CA TYR A 248 12.07 -12.55 3.23
C TYR A 248 12.28 -11.15 3.81
N GLY A 249 12.30 -10.16 2.96
CA GLY A 249 12.40 -8.75 3.30
C GLY A 249 11.82 -7.87 2.20
N ILE A 250 11.98 -6.58 2.35
CA ILE A 250 11.54 -5.56 1.40
C ILE A 250 12.58 -4.47 1.18
N GLU A 251 12.43 -3.80 0.06
CA GLU A 251 13.10 -2.55 -0.23
C GLU A 251 12.06 -1.44 -0.38
N CYS A 252 12.26 -0.33 0.32
CA CYS A 252 11.45 0.87 0.25
C CYS A 252 12.24 1.94 -0.50
N ILE A 253 11.76 2.34 -1.68
CA ILE A 253 12.40 3.29 -2.58
C ILE A 253 11.65 4.61 -2.48
N PHE A 254 12.25 5.60 -1.82
CA PHE A 254 11.76 6.97 -1.81
C PHE A 254 12.13 7.63 -3.14
N HIS A 255 11.12 8.07 -3.87
CA HIS A 255 11.32 8.91 -5.05
C HIS A 255 11.51 10.38 -4.63
N ASP A 256 11.80 11.25 -5.59
CA ASP A 256 11.97 12.67 -5.32
C ASP A 256 10.72 13.29 -4.67
N GLU A 257 10.94 14.29 -3.81
CA GLU A 257 9.87 15.04 -3.16
C GLU A 257 8.98 15.73 -4.20
N VAL A 258 7.69 15.52 -4.10
CA VAL A 258 6.70 16.27 -4.90
C VAL A 258 6.31 17.51 -4.11
N VAL A 259 6.83 18.65 -4.51
CA VAL A 259 6.52 19.94 -3.88
C VAL A 259 5.08 20.33 -4.18
N VAL A 260 4.25 20.39 -3.13
CA VAL A 260 2.85 20.80 -3.24
C VAL A 260 2.68 22.17 -2.60
N PRO A 261 2.31 23.21 -3.36
CA PRO A 261 2.00 24.53 -2.79
C PRO A 261 0.95 24.40 -1.67
N ARG A 262 1.23 25.02 -0.53
CA ARG A 262 0.26 25.03 0.57
C ARG A 262 -0.93 25.89 0.20
N ALA A 263 -2.15 25.40 0.47
CA ALA A 263 -3.37 26.17 0.29
C ALA A 263 -3.36 27.43 1.19
N GLU A 264 -3.72 28.57 0.62
CA GLU A 264 -3.80 29.82 1.38
C GLU A 264 -5.05 29.83 2.29
N GLY A 265 -4.83 30.09 3.58
CA GLY A 265 -5.90 30.18 4.58
C GLY A 265 -6.63 28.85 4.81
N ALA A 266 -7.92 28.92 5.16
CA ALA A 266 -8.81 27.76 5.35
C ALA A 266 -9.47 27.28 4.04
N GLY A 267 -8.95 27.70 2.88
CA GLY A 267 -9.50 27.36 1.57
C GLY A 267 -9.24 25.90 1.18
N ARG A 268 -10.04 25.41 0.22
CA ARG A 268 -9.75 24.13 -0.42
C ARG A 268 -8.51 24.29 -1.31
N PRO A 269 -7.61 23.28 -1.32
CA PRO A 269 -6.51 23.27 -2.28
C PRO A 269 -7.01 23.36 -3.71
N ASP A 270 -6.25 24.04 -4.56
CA ASP A 270 -6.56 24.20 -5.97
C ASP A 270 -6.62 22.81 -6.65
N PRO A 271 -7.72 22.47 -7.34
CA PRO A 271 -7.87 21.17 -8.01
C PRO A 271 -6.79 20.88 -9.06
N ASP A 272 -6.28 21.89 -9.75
CA ASP A 272 -5.25 21.71 -10.77
C ASP A 272 -3.88 21.44 -10.12
N VAL A 273 -3.57 22.08 -9.01
CA VAL A 273 -2.38 21.78 -8.18
C VAL A 273 -2.45 20.34 -7.67
N ILE A 274 -3.62 19.91 -7.14
CA ILE A 274 -3.81 18.53 -6.66
C ILE A 274 -3.65 17.53 -7.80
N ARG A 275 -4.22 17.79 -8.97
CA ARG A 275 -4.08 16.91 -10.13
C ARG A 275 -2.62 16.78 -10.57
N ALA A 276 -1.91 17.91 -10.71
CA ALA A 276 -0.52 17.92 -11.12
C ALA A 276 0.39 17.18 -10.13
N ALA A 277 0.21 17.41 -8.83
CA ALA A 277 0.97 16.71 -7.79
C ALA A 277 0.64 15.20 -7.75
N THR A 278 -0.63 14.82 -7.94
CA THR A 278 -1.04 13.42 -8.01
C THR A 278 -0.45 12.74 -9.25
N GLN A 279 -0.44 13.43 -10.39
CA GLN A 279 0.22 12.95 -11.61
C GLN A 279 1.72 12.72 -11.41
N ALA A 280 2.41 13.63 -10.74
CA ALA A 280 3.84 13.49 -10.44
C ALA A 280 4.10 12.26 -9.54
N CYS A 281 3.26 12.05 -8.50
CA CYS A 281 3.36 10.88 -7.65
C CYS A 281 3.13 9.57 -8.43
N ILE A 282 2.11 9.53 -9.29
CA ILE A 282 1.80 8.36 -10.11
C ILE A 282 2.89 8.10 -11.15
N ALA A 283 3.44 9.12 -11.76
CA ALA A 283 4.55 8.97 -12.70
C ALA A 283 5.77 8.33 -12.02
N ALA A 284 6.10 8.75 -10.79
CA ALA A 284 7.17 8.17 -10.01
C ALA A 284 6.91 6.68 -9.68
N LEU A 285 5.71 6.33 -9.20
CA LEU A 285 5.34 4.93 -8.95
C LEU A 285 5.31 4.12 -10.25
N GLY A 286 4.85 4.71 -11.33
CA GLY A 286 4.77 4.10 -12.66
C GLY A 286 6.11 3.60 -13.17
N THR A 287 7.22 4.25 -12.83
CA THR A 287 8.56 3.77 -13.19
C THR A 287 8.86 2.40 -12.58
N THR A 288 8.53 2.20 -11.32
CA THR A 288 8.71 0.90 -10.64
C THR A 288 7.68 -0.12 -11.11
N ILE A 289 6.41 0.30 -11.29
CA ILE A 289 5.33 -0.59 -11.76
C ILE A 289 5.65 -1.13 -13.15
N ALA A 290 6.12 -0.28 -14.08
CA ALA A 290 6.49 -0.71 -15.43
C ALA A 290 7.73 -1.62 -15.44
N ALA A 291 8.70 -1.35 -14.57
CA ALA A 291 9.90 -2.17 -14.47
C ALA A 291 9.62 -3.55 -13.85
N GLU A 292 8.80 -3.60 -12.80
CA GLU A 292 8.51 -4.80 -12.01
C GLU A 292 6.99 -4.92 -11.74
N PRO A 293 6.14 -5.17 -12.77
CA PRO A 293 4.68 -5.23 -12.59
C PRO A 293 4.24 -6.25 -11.54
N HIS A 294 4.98 -7.36 -11.40
CA HIS A 294 4.71 -8.42 -10.43
C HIS A 294 4.78 -7.97 -8.96
N GLN A 295 5.42 -6.82 -8.69
CA GLN A 295 5.41 -6.22 -7.36
C GLN A 295 4.11 -5.44 -7.07
N TRP A 296 3.32 -5.13 -8.09
CA TRP A 296 2.07 -4.37 -7.96
C TRP A 296 0.87 -5.31 -7.82
N HIS A 297 0.36 -5.46 -6.61
CA HIS A 297 -0.69 -6.42 -6.24
C HIS A 297 -2.09 -5.92 -6.61
N MET A 298 -2.26 -5.39 -7.83
CA MET A 298 -3.48 -4.75 -8.26
C MET A 298 -4.45 -5.74 -8.91
N MET A 299 -5.34 -6.30 -8.09
CA MET A 299 -6.42 -7.20 -8.50
C MET A 299 -7.76 -6.49 -8.69
N GLN A 300 -7.74 -5.16 -8.86
CA GLN A 300 -8.94 -4.33 -9.03
C GLN A 300 -8.79 -3.38 -10.21
N PRO A 301 -9.91 -2.87 -10.79
CA PRO A 301 -9.85 -1.89 -11.86
C PRO A 301 -9.19 -0.59 -11.40
N VAL A 302 -8.27 -0.09 -12.23
CA VAL A 302 -7.58 1.18 -12.04
C VAL A 302 -7.70 2.03 -13.29
N PHE A 303 -7.55 1.42 -14.47
CA PHE A 303 -7.63 2.11 -15.75
C PHE A 303 -9.07 2.50 -16.07
N THR A 304 -9.25 3.70 -16.65
CA THR A 304 -10.59 4.26 -16.89
C THR A 304 -11.44 3.41 -17.81
N VAL A 305 -10.82 2.69 -18.76
CA VAL A 305 -11.48 1.76 -19.66
C VAL A 305 -12.17 0.58 -18.94
N ASP A 306 -11.64 0.23 -17.76
CA ASP A 306 -12.15 -0.88 -16.93
C ASP A 306 -13.15 -0.45 -15.86
N LEU A 307 -13.32 0.86 -15.67
CA LEU A 307 -14.24 1.38 -14.66
C LEU A 307 -15.68 1.36 -15.19
N ASP A 308 -16.61 0.96 -14.33
CA ASP A 308 -18.04 1.01 -14.64
C ASP A 308 -18.46 2.46 -14.97
N PRO A 309 -19.02 2.73 -16.16
CA PRO A 309 -19.50 4.07 -16.53
C PRO A 309 -20.52 4.65 -15.53
N ALA A 310 -21.31 3.80 -14.86
CA ALA A 310 -22.22 4.21 -13.79
C ALA A 310 -21.47 4.72 -12.54
N ARG A 311 -20.19 4.39 -12.41
CA ARG A 311 -19.29 4.93 -11.38
C ARG A 311 -18.59 6.22 -11.79
N SER A 312 -18.75 6.67 -13.03
CA SER A 312 -18.09 7.87 -13.58
C SER A 312 -18.97 9.13 -13.54
N ARG A 313 -20.24 9.01 -13.07
CA ARG A 313 -21.19 10.14 -12.94
C ARG A 313 -21.39 10.57 -11.50
#